data_c223eac21dd47e01fa3c4ccb2671e50c
#
_entry.id   c223eac21dd47e01fa3c4ccb2671e50c
#
_cell.length_a   1.000
_cell.length_b   1.000
_cell.length_c   1.000
_cell.angle_alpha   90.00
_cell.angle_beta   90.00
_cell.angle_gamma   90.00
#
_symmetry.space_group_name_H-M   'P 1'
#
loop_
_entity.id
_entity.type
_entity.pdbx_description
1 polymer ?
#
loop_
_entity_poly.entity_id
_entity_poly.type
_entity_poly.pdbx_seq_one_letter_code
_entity_poly.pdbx_strand_id
1 'polypeptide(L)'
;MRQTNSRPYGATIKQYSTTFLLVGSMASVAHLRASEEIYHANSNYNAVKQTMVAEFALAYGDIPTALHNYTVLAIKNNSTSIKQRALNIAIEQNDLRAALDIATHWVVQEPSDVPALFYLAHIALKAHEYDLAAETLDKILNIDATADLEQILAGISPESVEDREFLIQALRTSKAKDNPSILVLIAGLKAQNGQYQAALDTINRALRKRPKVTGYILMKANLLSVLGNEEETAAWYAKSSRKHNNNFEVRLAEAKYLVKKNEATLALTKLEAILKKWPTEDEALFIAGLTSIDLKQYEKAEKYLVELRYSAQYQNEAYFYLAVNAERKQHFETAKAYYRLVDGSLYTVSRRNMISIFAQQDKLNDALRFLTQERVNYPQHASFLYQAQADILKRMDNKKAALRLLDEAIKNLPDDPDLIYSEVLLLDAHQEKDKLDQLLTKLLEIEPNSPTYLNAYAYTLALQNRRLDEARRYVEQALEFAPEQASILDTLGYISYLQNDYTASAQALEKAYALSHSTAIGSRYAKSLYMQGDIQKFSQVLQQLQQNHPNDPQLQQLNSLLLPQPVKRVK
;
A
#
# COMPACT_ATOMS: atom_id res chain seq x y z
N MET A 1 43.52 -20.50 -15.02
CA MET A 1 43.65 -21.78 -14.31
C MET A 1 43.97 -21.51 -12.86
N ARG A 2 42.98 -21.65 -12.01
CA ARG A 2 43.04 -22.10 -10.62
C ARG A 2 41.58 -22.19 -10.15
N GLN A 3 41.08 -23.42 -10.20
CA GLN A 3 39.79 -23.80 -9.60
C GLN A 3 39.94 -23.74 -8.07
N THR A 4 39.09 -23.00 -7.44
CA THR A 4 38.85 -23.15 -5.99
C THR A 4 37.49 -23.79 -5.83
N ASN A 5 37.50 -25.07 -5.43
CA ASN A 5 36.33 -25.83 -4.98
C ASN A 5 35.74 -25.19 -3.73
N SER A 6 34.63 -24.50 -3.86
CA SER A 6 33.71 -24.20 -2.78
C SER A 6 32.44 -25.03 -2.98
N ARG A 7 32.27 -26.08 -2.17
CA ARG A 7 31.04 -26.91 -2.17
C ARG A 7 29.84 -26.10 -1.72
N PRO A 8 28.71 -26.17 -2.42
CA PRO A 8 27.55 -25.35 -2.10
C PRO A 8 26.61 -26.06 -1.12
N TYR A 9 26.83 -25.88 0.20
CA TYR A 9 25.82 -26.28 1.19
C TYR A 9 24.60 -25.32 1.25
N GLY A 10 24.71 -24.13 0.65
CA GLY A 10 23.58 -23.17 0.58
C GLY A 10 22.54 -23.45 -0.52
N ALA A 11 22.89 -24.31 -1.49
CA ALA A 11 21.98 -24.61 -2.62
C ALA A 11 20.83 -25.55 -2.24
N THR A 12 21.02 -26.42 -1.23
CA THR A 12 20.02 -27.44 -0.84
C THR A 12 18.81 -26.79 -0.14
N ILE A 13 19.02 -25.76 0.67
CA ILE A 13 17.93 -25.09 1.38
C ILE A 13 17.12 -24.16 0.45
N LYS A 14 17.77 -23.50 -0.53
CA LYS A 14 17.06 -22.73 -1.55
C LYS A 14 16.15 -23.60 -2.43
N GLN A 15 16.48 -24.86 -2.63
CA GLN A 15 15.70 -25.79 -3.43
C GLN A 15 14.37 -26.19 -2.73
N TYR A 16 14.35 -26.22 -1.37
CA TYR A 16 13.14 -26.55 -0.61
C TYR A 16 12.14 -25.38 -0.51
N SER A 17 12.61 -24.12 -0.51
CA SER A 17 11.72 -22.95 -0.46
C SER A 17 11.03 -22.68 -1.82
N THR A 18 11.68 -23.03 -2.94
CA THR A 18 11.10 -22.88 -4.28
C THR A 18 10.02 -23.95 -4.57
N THR A 19 10.07 -25.10 -3.90
CA THR A 19 9.06 -26.16 -4.06
C THR A 19 7.72 -25.78 -3.42
N PHE A 20 7.70 -24.89 -2.44
CA PHE A 20 6.47 -24.38 -1.82
C PHE A 20 5.66 -23.42 -2.73
N LEU A 21 6.32 -22.78 -3.68
CA LEU A 21 5.68 -21.82 -4.62
C LEU A 21 5.36 -22.41 -6.01
N LEU A 22 5.84 -23.62 -6.33
CA LEU A 22 5.75 -24.20 -7.70
C LEU A 22 4.81 -25.42 -7.84
N VAL A 23 4.05 -25.79 -6.82
CA VAL A 23 3.14 -26.95 -6.89
C VAL A 23 1.84 -26.66 -7.66
N GLY A 24 1.66 -25.45 -8.18
CA GLY A 24 0.50 -25.08 -8.99
C GLY A 24 0.55 -25.47 -10.48
N SER A 25 1.67 -25.97 -11.04
CA SER A 25 1.78 -26.13 -12.50
C SER A 25 2.51 -27.35 -13.06
N MET A 26 2.81 -28.41 -12.29
CA MET A 26 3.47 -29.61 -12.83
C MET A 26 2.72 -30.92 -12.55
N ALA A 27 1.50 -31.02 -13.00
CA ALA A 27 0.70 -32.24 -12.92
C ALA A 27 0.90 -33.21 -14.11
N SER A 28 1.94 -33.08 -14.95
CA SER A 28 1.99 -33.85 -16.19
C SER A 28 3.26 -34.66 -16.49
N VAL A 29 4.28 -34.72 -15.62
CA VAL A 29 5.53 -35.45 -15.97
C VAL A 29 6.01 -36.51 -14.96
N ALA A 30 5.28 -36.75 -13.85
CA ALA A 30 5.70 -37.72 -12.83
C ALA A 30 5.29 -39.18 -13.11
N HIS A 31 4.77 -39.49 -14.29
CA HIS A 31 4.20 -40.84 -14.56
C HIS A 31 5.20 -41.90 -15.04
N LEU A 32 6.49 -41.67 -15.16
CA LEU A 32 7.40 -42.60 -15.83
C LEU A 32 8.62 -43.10 -15.03
N ARG A 33 8.74 -42.80 -13.73
CA ARG A 33 9.86 -43.32 -12.90
C ARG A 33 9.47 -44.21 -11.71
N ALA A 34 8.20 -44.50 -11.54
CA ALA A 34 7.72 -45.39 -10.45
C ALA A 34 7.72 -46.90 -10.77
N SER A 35 8.34 -47.33 -11.89
CA SER A 35 8.19 -48.70 -12.36
C SER A 35 9.34 -49.67 -12.02
N GLU A 36 10.39 -49.22 -11.31
CA GLU A 36 11.53 -50.13 -11.04
C GLU A 36 11.68 -50.64 -9.58
N GLU A 37 10.92 -50.15 -8.61
CA GLU A 37 10.95 -50.64 -7.20
C GLU A 37 9.77 -51.55 -6.81
N ILE A 38 8.99 -52.07 -7.75
CA ILE A 38 7.81 -52.86 -7.47
C ILE A 38 8.10 -54.36 -7.55
N TYR A 39 8.92 -54.88 -6.62
CA TYR A 39 9.02 -56.36 -6.43
C TYR A 39 9.19 -56.77 -4.95
N HIS A 40 8.27 -56.34 -4.07
CA HIS A 40 7.92 -57.05 -2.83
C HIS A 40 6.38 -57.13 -2.72
N ALA A 41 5.85 -58.31 -3.10
CA ALA A 41 4.55 -58.43 -3.78
C ALA A 41 3.28 -58.28 -2.93
N ASN A 42 3.26 -58.05 -1.60
CA ASN A 42 1.99 -57.98 -0.85
C ASN A 42 1.78 -56.69 -0.03
N SER A 43 2.80 -56.01 0.43
CA SER A 43 2.63 -54.72 1.11
C SER A 43 2.47 -53.54 0.12
N ASN A 44 3.09 -53.66 -1.05
CA ASN A 44 3.06 -52.65 -2.11
C ASN A 44 1.72 -52.57 -2.84
N TYR A 45 0.99 -53.70 -3.02
CA TYR A 45 -0.31 -53.70 -3.67
C TYR A 45 -1.35 -52.88 -2.89
N ASN A 46 -1.35 -52.99 -1.56
CA ASN A 46 -2.26 -52.22 -0.71
C ASN A 46 -1.88 -50.71 -0.72
N ALA A 47 -0.62 -50.38 -0.75
CA ALA A 47 -0.14 -48.97 -0.82
C ALA A 47 -0.53 -48.33 -2.17
N VAL A 48 -0.31 -49.02 -3.28
CA VAL A 48 -0.72 -48.56 -4.62
C VAL A 48 -2.24 -48.37 -4.71
N LYS A 49 -3.03 -49.36 -4.23
CA LYS A 49 -4.48 -49.24 -4.19
C LYS A 49 -4.95 -48.05 -3.37
N GLN A 50 -4.40 -47.83 -2.17
CA GLN A 50 -4.73 -46.69 -1.30
C GLN A 50 -4.33 -45.35 -1.93
N THR A 51 -3.16 -45.29 -2.59
CA THR A 51 -2.74 -44.08 -3.33
C THR A 51 -3.72 -43.77 -4.47
N MET A 52 -4.13 -44.81 -5.24
CA MET A 52 -5.12 -44.59 -6.31
C MET A 52 -6.46 -44.12 -5.75
N VAL A 53 -6.96 -44.72 -4.66
CA VAL A 53 -8.19 -44.28 -4.00
C VAL A 53 -8.06 -42.81 -3.55
N ALA A 54 -6.93 -42.42 -2.96
CA ALA A 54 -6.67 -41.06 -2.50
C ALA A 54 -6.61 -40.07 -3.68
N GLU A 55 -5.93 -40.39 -4.78
CA GLU A 55 -5.87 -39.55 -5.97
C GLU A 55 -7.21 -39.42 -6.69
N PHE A 56 -8.00 -40.52 -6.78
CA PHE A 56 -9.35 -40.44 -7.30
C PHE A 56 -10.24 -39.57 -6.40
N ALA A 57 -10.16 -39.72 -5.09
CA ALA A 57 -10.89 -38.87 -4.15
C ALA A 57 -10.55 -37.39 -4.34
N LEU A 58 -9.27 -37.05 -4.51
CA LEU A 58 -8.84 -35.69 -4.84
C LEU A 58 -9.44 -35.20 -6.16
N ALA A 59 -9.40 -36.03 -7.21
CA ALA A 59 -9.92 -35.67 -8.52
C ALA A 59 -11.43 -35.40 -8.51
N TYR A 60 -12.18 -36.05 -7.62
CA TYR A 60 -13.62 -35.85 -7.43
C TYR A 60 -13.99 -34.89 -6.31
N GLY A 61 -13.00 -34.24 -5.67
CA GLY A 61 -13.23 -33.27 -4.59
C GLY A 61 -13.60 -33.88 -3.24
N ASP A 62 -13.47 -35.22 -3.07
CA ASP A 62 -13.68 -35.91 -1.79
C ASP A 62 -12.38 -35.82 -0.94
N ILE A 63 -12.14 -34.63 -0.41
CA ILE A 63 -10.94 -34.31 0.36
C ILE A 63 -10.81 -35.15 1.64
N PRO A 64 -11.88 -35.37 2.44
CA PRO A 64 -11.78 -36.21 3.64
C PRO A 64 -11.27 -37.61 3.36
N THR A 65 -11.80 -38.27 2.32
CA THR A 65 -11.33 -39.60 1.91
C THR A 65 -9.89 -39.59 1.42
N ALA A 66 -9.52 -38.57 0.65
CA ALA A 66 -8.14 -38.41 0.18
C ALA A 66 -7.16 -38.25 1.34
N LEU A 67 -7.44 -37.31 2.26
CA LEU A 67 -6.59 -37.02 3.42
C LEU A 67 -6.46 -38.23 4.32
N HIS A 68 -7.57 -38.93 4.62
CA HIS A 68 -7.53 -40.16 5.43
C HIS A 68 -6.59 -41.21 4.82
N ASN A 69 -6.74 -41.52 3.53
CA ASN A 69 -5.92 -42.52 2.85
C ASN A 69 -4.45 -42.11 2.79
N TYR A 70 -4.16 -40.82 2.51
CA TYR A 70 -2.79 -40.30 2.50
C TYR A 70 -2.17 -40.30 3.89
N THR A 71 -2.90 -39.97 4.95
CA THR A 71 -2.44 -40.05 6.33
C THR A 71 -2.04 -41.46 6.72
N VAL A 72 -2.91 -42.44 6.40
CA VAL A 72 -2.62 -43.86 6.64
C VAL A 72 -1.39 -44.34 5.86
N LEU A 73 -1.25 -43.92 4.61
CA LEU A 73 -0.08 -44.21 3.79
C LEU A 73 1.20 -43.59 4.34
N ALA A 74 1.16 -42.32 4.76
CA ALA A 74 2.30 -41.60 5.29
C ALA A 74 2.82 -42.21 6.59
N ILE A 75 1.93 -42.72 7.44
CA ILE A 75 2.27 -43.38 8.70
C ILE A 75 2.85 -44.80 8.46
N LYS A 76 2.33 -45.53 7.48
CA LYS A 76 2.71 -46.94 7.23
C LYS A 76 3.87 -47.09 6.25
N ASN A 77 4.23 -46.07 5.50
CA ASN A 77 5.18 -46.14 4.40
C ASN A 77 6.38 -45.19 4.67
N ASN A 78 7.59 -45.66 4.36
CA ASN A 78 8.80 -44.84 4.51
C ASN A 78 9.07 -43.90 3.32
N SER A 79 8.15 -43.78 2.37
CA SER A 79 8.32 -42.89 1.22
C SER A 79 8.18 -41.43 1.59
N THR A 80 9.24 -40.66 1.50
CA THR A 80 9.27 -39.21 1.71
C THR A 80 8.26 -38.47 0.83
N SER A 81 8.08 -38.92 -0.44
CA SER A 81 7.11 -38.33 -1.38
C SER A 81 5.66 -38.46 -0.90
N ILE A 82 5.31 -39.62 -0.32
CA ILE A 82 3.98 -39.87 0.23
C ILE A 82 3.75 -38.99 1.47
N LYS A 83 4.74 -38.90 2.37
CA LYS A 83 4.68 -38.07 3.58
C LYS A 83 4.51 -36.59 3.20
N GLN A 84 5.28 -36.09 2.24
CA GLN A 84 5.16 -34.71 1.73
C GLN A 84 3.78 -34.46 1.08
N ARG A 85 3.29 -35.39 0.27
CA ARG A 85 1.97 -35.27 -0.38
C ARG A 85 0.85 -35.20 0.66
N ALA A 86 0.88 -36.08 1.66
CA ALA A 86 -0.07 -36.09 2.78
C ALA A 86 -0.05 -34.77 3.56
N LEU A 87 1.14 -34.28 3.89
CA LEU A 87 1.32 -33.00 4.58
C LEU A 87 0.79 -31.81 3.77
N ASN A 88 1.08 -31.77 2.47
CA ASN A 88 0.60 -30.70 1.62
C ASN A 88 -0.94 -30.66 1.56
N ILE A 89 -1.59 -31.82 1.43
CA ILE A 89 -3.05 -31.92 1.44
C ILE A 89 -3.60 -31.43 2.80
N ALA A 90 -3.03 -31.89 3.91
CA ALA A 90 -3.47 -31.49 5.25
C ALA A 90 -3.32 -29.98 5.47
N ILE A 91 -2.19 -29.38 5.02
CA ILE A 91 -1.92 -27.94 5.13
C ILE A 91 -2.89 -27.14 4.23
N GLU A 92 -3.10 -27.56 2.98
CA GLU A 92 -4.04 -26.91 2.05
C GLU A 92 -5.48 -26.91 2.57
N GLN A 93 -5.87 -27.95 3.31
CA GLN A 93 -7.18 -28.06 3.94
C GLN A 93 -7.25 -27.42 5.34
N ASN A 94 -6.15 -26.82 5.81
CA ASN A 94 -6.02 -26.26 7.17
C ASN A 94 -6.32 -27.29 8.28
N ASP A 95 -6.13 -28.59 8.01
CA ASP A 95 -6.22 -29.65 9.03
C ASP A 95 -4.88 -29.78 9.75
N LEU A 96 -4.65 -28.86 10.70
CA LEU A 96 -3.41 -28.79 11.47
C LEU A 96 -3.17 -30.03 12.32
N ARG A 97 -4.25 -30.72 12.74
CA ARG A 97 -4.15 -31.94 13.55
C ARG A 97 -3.58 -33.10 12.73
N ALA A 98 -4.17 -33.36 11.56
CA ALA A 98 -3.65 -34.39 10.66
C ALA A 98 -2.21 -34.07 10.21
N ALA A 99 -1.92 -32.80 9.90
CA ALA A 99 -0.57 -32.36 9.53
C ALA A 99 0.44 -32.62 10.68
N LEU A 100 0.07 -32.32 11.92
CA LEU A 100 0.91 -32.52 13.10
C LEU A 100 1.19 -34.01 13.35
N ASP A 101 0.15 -34.86 13.24
CA ASP A 101 0.28 -36.31 13.39
C ASP A 101 1.23 -36.91 12.34
N ILE A 102 1.09 -36.50 11.06
CA ILE A 102 1.96 -36.97 9.97
C ILE A 102 3.41 -36.51 10.20
N ALA A 103 3.62 -35.22 10.50
CA ALA A 103 4.95 -34.66 10.69
C ALA A 103 5.65 -35.28 11.92
N THR A 104 4.92 -35.47 13.02
CA THR A 104 5.44 -36.12 14.23
C THR A 104 5.84 -37.55 13.96
N HIS A 105 4.99 -38.31 13.23
CA HIS A 105 5.31 -39.70 12.86
C HIS A 105 6.55 -39.76 11.95
N TRP A 106 6.68 -38.84 11.02
CA TRP A 106 7.85 -38.76 10.14
C TRP A 106 9.13 -38.54 10.95
N VAL A 107 9.14 -37.58 11.89
CA VAL A 107 10.29 -37.31 12.75
C VAL A 107 10.59 -38.47 13.69
N VAL A 108 9.59 -39.22 14.16
CA VAL A 108 9.82 -40.45 14.95
C VAL A 108 10.52 -41.54 14.14
N GLN A 109 10.15 -41.68 12.86
CA GLN A 109 10.79 -42.67 11.96
C GLN A 109 12.19 -42.23 11.52
N GLU A 110 12.40 -40.95 11.30
CA GLU A 110 13.61 -40.34 10.75
C GLU A 110 14.04 -39.13 11.62
N PRO A 111 14.59 -39.34 12.82
CA PRO A 111 14.82 -38.27 13.81
C PRO A 111 15.83 -37.18 13.37
N SER A 112 16.69 -37.51 12.38
CA SER A 112 17.72 -36.61 11.84
C SER A 112 17.38 -36.06 10.47
N ASP A 113 16.18 -36.36 9.94
CA ASP A 113 15.75 -35.83 8.66
C ASP A 113 15.36 -34.34 8.80
N VAL A 114 16.22 -33.46 8.29
CA VAL A 114 16.04 -32.01 8.39
C VAL A 114 14.74 -31.52 7.76
N PRO A 115 14.31 -31.99 6.56
CA PRO A 115 12.99 -31.72 6.01
C PRO A 115 11.84 -32.05 6.95
N ALA A 116 11.85 -33.23 7.57
CA ALA A 116 10.80 -33.64 8.52
C ALA A 116 10.73 -32.71 9.73
N LEU A 117 11.89 -32.36 10.29
CA LEU A 117 11.98 -31.42 11.41
C LEU A 117 11.49 -30.02 11.01
N PHE A 118 11.77 -29.56 9.79
CA PHE A 118 11.27 -28.28 9.28
C PHE A 118 9.75 -28.26 9.19
N TYR A 119 9.14 -29.30 8.62
CA TYR A 119 7.70 -29.43 8.58
C TYR A 119 7.08 -29.48 9.98
N LEU A 120 7.65 -30.28 10.89
CA LEU A 120 7.14 -30.38 12.25
C LEU A 120 7.21 -29.03 12.98
N ALA A 121 8.34 -28.32 12.90
CA ALA A 121 8.47 -27.01 13.54
C ALA A 121 7.46 -26.00 12.97
N HIS A 122 7.30 -25.97 11.64
CA HIS A 122 6.35 -25.10 10.96
C HIS A 122 4.89 -25.38 11.35
N ILE A 123 4.50 -26.65 11.35
CA ILE A 123 3.13 -27.05 11.69
C ILE A 123 2.85 -26.84 13.18
N ALA A 124 3.81 -27.16 14.05
CA ALA A 124 3.69 -26.93 15.49
C ALA A 124 3.47 -25.43 15.81
N LEU A 125 4.18 -24.52 15.10
CA LEU A 125 3.93 -23.08 15.23
C LEU A 125 2.52 -22.69 14.80
N LYS A 126 2.03 -23.22 13.68
CA LYS A 126 0.66 -22.98 13.20
C LYS A 126 -0.41 -23.54 14.13
N ALA A 127 -0.12 -24.65 14.78
CA ALA A 127 -1.02 -25.32 15.71
C ALA A 127 -0.93 -24.75 17.15
N HIS A 128 -0.16 -23.69 17.37
CA HIS A 128 0.11 -23.09 18.68
C HIS A 128 0.79 -24.02 19.69
N GLU A 129 1.44 -25.10 19.20
CA GLU A 129 2.23 -26.07 20.01
C GLU A 129 3.68 -25.55 20.17
N TYR A 130 3.82 -24.46 20.94
CA TYR A 130 5.08 -23.70 21.00
C TYR A 130 6.24 -24.46 21.64
N ASP A 131 5.98 -25.30 22.64
CA ASP A 131 7.00 -26.14 23.28
C ASP A 131 7.55 -27.18 22.29
N LEU A 132 6.67 -27.83 21.54
CA LEU A 132 7.05 -28.77 20.47
C LEU A 132 7.85 -28.07 19.37
N ALA A 133 7.42 -26.87 18.99
CA ALA A 133 8.14 -26.05 18.02
C ALA A 133 9.56 -25.75 18.50
N ALA A 134 9.70 -25.26 19.74
CA ALA A 134 11.00 -24.92 20.33
C ALA A 134 11.93 -26.17 20.46
N GLU A 135 11.39 -27.30 20.88
CA GLU A 135 12.14 -28.56 20.94
C GLU A 135 12.60 -29.02 19.55
N THR A 136 11.73 -28.87 18.54
CA THR A 136 12.07 -29.24 17.18
C THR A 136 13.13 -28.32 16.58
N LEU A 137 13.06 -26.99 16.85
CA LEU A 137 14.10 -26.05 16.47
C LEU A 137 15.46 -26.40 17.13
N ASP A 138 15.45 -26.82 18.38
CA ASP A 138 16.64 -27.32 19.05
C ASP A 138 17.27 -28.53 18.34
N LYS A 139 16.44 -29.48 17.89
CA LYS A 139 16.90 -30.64 17.11
C LYS A 139 17.53 -30.21 15.79
N ILE A 140 16.92 -29.28 15.08
CA ILE A 140 17.49 -28.72 13.83
C ILE A 140 18.86 -28.09 14.09
N LEU A 141 18.97 -27.24 15.10
CA LEU A 141 20.23 -26.56 15.44
C LEU A 141 21.32 -27.49 15.98
N ASN A 142 20.96 -28.63 16.56
CA ASN A 142 21.93 -29.67 16.94
C ASN A 142 22.51 -30.40 15.72
N ILE A 143 21.74 -30.52 14.61
CA ILE A 143 22.19 -31.11 13.35
C ILE A 143 22.98 -30.07 12.54
N ASP A 144 22.44 -28.86 12.38
CA ASP A 144 23.09 -27.75 11.74
C ASP A 144 22.97 -26.47 12.59
N ALA A 145 24.03 -26.15 13.32
CA ALA A 145 24.13 -24.97 14.19
C ALA A 145 24.01 -23.63 13.37
N THR A 146 24.05 -23.70 12.05
CA THR A 146 23.97 -22.55 11.13
C THR A 146 22.64 -22.46 10.40
N ALA A 147 21.71 -23.38 10.68
CA ALA A 147 20.41 -23.41 10.02
C ALA A 147 19.71 -22.05 10.07
N ASP A 148 19.13 -21.66 8.94
CA ASP A 148 18.35 -20.43 8.84
C ASP A 148 16.92 -20.68 9.32
N LEU A 149 16.68 -20.31 10.57
CA LEU A 149 15.37 -20.47 11.19
C LEU A 149 14.36 -19.40 10.76
N GLU A 150 14.80 -18.31 10.12
CA GLU A 150 13.90 -17.26 9.63
C GLU A 150 12.95 -17.82 8.57
N GLN A 151 13.41 -18.78 7.77
CA GLN A 151 12.58 -19.44 6.76
C GLN A 151 11.45 -20.30 7.37
N ILE A 152 11.67 -20.90 8.54
CA ILE A 152 10.62 -21.66 9.24
C ILE A 152 9.48 -20.76 9.69
N LEU A 153 9.82 -19.52 10.02
CA LEU A 153 8.88 -18.52 10.53
C LEU A 153 8.31 -17.60 9.43
N ALA A 154 8.88 -17.66 8.22
CA ALA A 154 8.39 -16.89 7.11
C ALA A 154 6.89 -17.18 6.87
N GLY A 155 6.03 -16.20 7.14
CA GLY A 155 4.58 -16.33 7.02
C GLY A 155 3.87 -16.96 8.24
N ILE A 156 4.58 -17.22 9.36
CA ILE A 156 3.98 -17.77 10.57
C ILE A 156 4.49 -16.99 11.78
N SER A 157 4.21 -15.70 11.81
CA SER A 157 4.31 -14.96 13.06
C SER A 157 2.99 -15.13 13.80
N PRO A 158 2.99 -15.53 15.08
CA PRO A 158 1.76 -15.57 15.86
C PRO A 158 1.10 -14.19 15.83
N GLU A 159 -0.21 -14.15 15.55
CA GLU A 159 -0.92 -12.88 15.37
C GLU A 159 -1.18 -12.16 16.69
N SER A 160 -1.44 -12.93 17.77
CA SER A 160 -1.70 -12.35 19.07
C SER A 160 -0.41 -12.04 19.85
N VAL A 161 -0.46 -11.04 20.72
CA VAL A 161 0.64 -10.73 21.65
C VAL A 161 0.89 -11.89 22.60
N GLU A 162 -0.18 -12.54 23.05
CA GLU A 162 -0.13 -13.66 23.99
C GLU A 162 0.59 -14.87 23.39
N ASP A 163 0.24 -15.26 22.18
CA ASP A 163 0.90 -16.35 21.46
C ASP A 163 2.39 -16.07 21.22
N ARG A 164 2.73 -14.82 20.89
CA ARG A 164 4.14 -14.42 20.76
C ARG A 164 4.91 -14.55 22.08
N GLU A 165 4.28 -14.21 23.21
CA GLU A 165 4.92 -14.37 24.54
C GLU A 165 5.08 -15.85 24.89
N PHE A 166 4.10 -16.72 24.62
CA PHE A 166 4.25 -18.16 24.79
C PHE A 166 5.43 -18.72 23.97
N LEU A 167 5.53 -18.34 22.71
CA LEU A 167 6.65 -18.75 21.86
C LEU A 167 8.00 -18.21 22.39
N ILE A 168 8.06 -16.94 22.81
CA ILE A 168 9.27 -16.37 23.43
C ILE A 168 9.67 -17.19 24.67
N GLN A 169 8.71 -17.55 25.50
CA GLN A 169 8.98 -18.32 26.70
C GLN A 169 9.49 -19.73 26.36
N ALA A 170 8.86 -20.44 25.44
CA ALA A 170 9.31 -21.74 24.96
C ALA A 170 10.75 -21.68 24.40
N LEU A 171 11.06 -20.68 23.57
CA LEU A 171 12.41 -20.48 23.04
C LEU A 171 13.45 -20.12 24.10
N ARG A 172 13.06 -19.47 25.21
CA ARG A 172 13.94 -19.12 26.32
C ARG A 172 14.29 -20.33 27.20
N THR A 173 13.40 -21.32 27.26
CA THR A 173 13.63 -22.58 28.01
C THR A 173 14.36 -23.61 27.17
N SER A 174 14.44 -23.42 25.87
CA SER A 174 15.13 -24.29 24.92
C SER A 174 16.64 -24.45 25.26
N LYS A 175 17.21 -25.58 24.90
CA LYS A 175 18.65 -25.85 25.07
C LYS A 175 19.49 -24.93 24.18
N ALA A 176 18.96 -24.53 23.02
CA ALA A 176 19.63 -23.64 22.09
C ALA A 176 19.34 -22.15 22.33
N LYS A 177 18.76 -21.75 23.48
CA LYS A 177 18.37 -20.36 23.81
C LYS A 177 19.42 -19.29 23.56
N ASP A 178 20.69 -19.66 23.55
CA ASP A 178 21.82 -18.77 23.28
C ASP A 178 22.34 -18.89 21.84
N ASN A 179 21.72 -19.71 20.99
CA ASN A 179 22.05 -19.74 19.58
C ASN A 179 21.67 -18.40 18.91
N PRO A 180 22.51 -17.81 18.04
CA PRO A 180 22.23 -16.55 17.39
C PRO A 180 20.91 -16.52 16.62
N SER A 181 20.52 -17.63 15.96
CA SER A 181 19.26 -17.73 15.22
C SER A 181 18.03 -17.68 16.15
N ILE A 182 18.10 -18.35 17.32
CA ILE A 182 17.05 -18.24 18.35
C ILE A 182 17.00 -16.83 18.94
N LEU A 183 18.15 -16.21 19.19
CA LEU A 183 18.19 -14.85 19.74
C LEU A 183 17.57 -13.82 18.76
N VAL A 184 17.82 -13.95 17.45
CA VAL A 184 17.24 -13.04 16.46
C VAL A 184 15.73 -13.23 16.36
N LEU A 185 15.28 -14.47 16.46
CA LEU A 185 13.87 -14.80 16.49
C LEU A 185 13.17 -14.16 17.70
N ILE A 186 13.69 -14.38 18.89
CA ILE A 186 13.18 -13.73 20.12
C ILE A 186 13.18 -12.20 19.99
N ALA A 187 14.24 -11.62 19.39
CA ALA A 187 14.30 -10.18 19.16
C ALA A 187 13.19 -9.68 18.22
N GLY A 188 12.90 -10.45 17.14
CA GLY A 188 11.81 -10.14 16.21
C GLY A 188 10.43 -10.16 16.89
N LEU A 189 10.14 -11.24 17.63
CA LEU A 189 8.87 -11.36 18.36
C LEU A 189 8.68 -10.26 19.40
N LYS A 190 9.74 -9.91 20.14
CA LYS A 190 9.70 -8.77 21.08
C LYS A 190 9.45 -7.44 20.38
N ALA A 191 10.07 -7.23 19.22
CA ALA A 191 9.85 -6.01 18.45
C ALA A 191 8.40 -5.90 17.96
N GLN A 192 7.79 -7.00 17.52
CA GLN A 192 6.36 -7.06 17.16
C GLN A 192 5.44 -6.80 18.37
N ASN A 193 5.87 -7.16 19.57
CA ASN A 193 5.16 -6.83 20.83
C ASN A 193 5.42 -5.39 21.31
N GLY A 194 6.13 -4.54 20.55
CA GLY A 194 6.49 -3.19 20.97
C GLY A 194 7.60 -3.12 22.04
N GLN A 195 8.19 -4.25 22.42
CA GLN A 195 9.24 -4.34 23.44
C GLN A 195 10.61 -4.02 22.82
N TYR A 196 10.75 -2.86 22.19
CA TYR A 196 11.90 -2.50 21.35
C TYR A 196 13.24 -2.50 22.11
N GLN A 197 13.27 -2.03 23.38
CA GLN A 197 14.51 -2.05 24.17
C GLN A 197 14.94 -3.49 24.49
N ALA A 198 14.01 -4.36 24.88
CA ALA A 198 14.31 -5.76 25.15
C ALA A 198 14.69 -6.55 23.87
N ALA A 199 14.16 -6.14 22.72
CA ALA A 199 14.57 -6.63 21.40
C ALA A 199 16.00 -6.20 21.08
N LEU A 200 16.36 -4.92 21.33
CA LEU A 200 17.71 -4.36 21.13
C LEU A 200 18.76 -5.09 22.00
N ASP A 201 18.45 -5.37 23.24
CA ASP A 201 19.34 -6.12 24.13
C ASP A 201 19.56 -7.56 23.62
N THR A 202 18.50 -8.17 23.09
CA THR A 202 18.53 -9.52 22.55
C THR A 202 19.35 -9.60 21.26
N ILE A 203 19.14 -8.67 20.30
CA ILE A 203 19.93 -8.64 19.06
C ILE A 203 21.39 -8.30 19.30
N ASN A 204 21.71 -7.51 20.32
CA ASN A 204 23.08 -7.25 20.73
C ASN A 204 23.80 -8.53 21.21
N ARG A 205 23.08 -9.48 21.83
CA ARG A 205 23.63 -10.81 22.20
C ARG A 205 23.91 -11.62 20.94
N ALA A 206 23.00 -11.64 19.96
CA ALA A 206 23.22 -12.34 18.69
C ALA A 206 24.42 -11.77 17.92
N LEU A 207 24.56 -10.45 17.85
CA LEU A 207 25.67 -9.76 17.18
C LEU A 207 27.02 -10.00 17.83
N ARG A 208 27.10 -10.22 19.16
CA ARG A 208 28.37 -10.61 19.81
C ARG A 208 28.87 -11.95 19.30
N LYS A 209 27.96 -12.88 18.99
CA LYS A 209 28.28 -14.21 18.48
C LYS A 209 28.52 -14.27 16.98
N ARG A 210 27.69 -13.53 16.20
CA ARG A 210 27.77 -13.45 14.74
C ARG A 210 27.77 -11.99 14.26
N PRO A 211 28.90 -11.27 14.37
CA PRO A 211 28.94 -9.81 14.12
C PRO A 211 28.88 -9.40 12.64
N LYS A 212 28.89 -10.37 11.70
CA LYS A 212 28.94 -10.10 10.26
C LYS A 212 27.61 -10.39 9.54
N VAL A 213 26.60 -10.90 10.26
CA VAL A 213 25.31 -11.24 9.64
C VAL A 213 24.55 -9.95 9.32
N THR A 214 24.26 -9.73 8.06
CA THR A 214 23.61 -8.51 7.55
C THR A 214 22.27 -8.24 8.24
N GLY A 215 21.39 -9.25 8.32
CA GLY A 215 20.08 -9.12 8.97
C GLY A 215 20.16 -8.64 10.41
N TYR A 216 21.15 -9.13 11.19
CA TYR A 216 21.34 -8.71 12.58
C TYR A 216 21.80 -7.25 12.68
N ILE A 217 22.68 -6.82 11.76
CA ILE A 217 23.17 -5.43 11.70
C ILE A 217 22.02 -4.48 11.39
N LEU A 218 21.21 -4.83 10.40
CA LEU A 218 20.07 -4.01 9.95
C LEU A 218 18.95 -4.00 11.00
N MET A 219 18.67 -5.14 11.63
CA MET A 219 17.69 -5.23 12.72
C MET A 219 18.06 -4.32 13.89
N LYS A 220 19.33 -4.32 14.32
CA LYS A 220 19.79 -3.39 15.36
C LYS A 220 19.60 -1.94 14.94
N ALA A 221 19.95 -1.57 13.70
CA ALA A 221 19.77 -0.23 13.19
C ALA A 221 18.30 0.21 13.23
N ASN A 222 17.40 -0.70 12.80
CA ASN A 222 15.97 -0.43 12.82
C ASN A 222 15.44 -0.23 14.24
N LEU A 223 15.82 -1.10 15.19
CA LEU A 223 15.43 -0.98 16.60
C LEU A 223 15.89 0.34 17.23
N LEU A 224 17.13 0.76 16.97
CA LEU A 224 17.65 2.06 17.42
C LEU A 224 16.83 3.22 16.83
N SER A 225 16.49 3.13 15.56
CA SER A 225 15.68 4.16 14.87
C SER A 225 14.26 4.25 15.45
N VAL A 226 13.61 3.12 15.73
CA VAL A 226 12.26 3.07 16.34
C VAL A 226 12.25 3.61 17.76
N LEU A 227 13.33 3.37 18.53
CA LEU A 227 13.51 3.92 19.87
C LEU A 227 13.79 5.44 19.88
N GLY A 228 13.96 6.06 18.73
CA GLY A 228 14.27 7.49 18.63
C GLY A 228 15.74 7.84 18.95
N ASN A 229 16.62 6.85 19.07
CA ASN A 229 18.04 7.04 19.37
C ASN A 229 18.81 7.45 18.10
N GLU A 230 18.58 8.68 17.62
CA GLU A 230 19.09 9.13 16.32
C GLU A 230 20.61 9.13 16.21
N GLU A 231 21.30 9.66 17.21
CA GLU A 231 22.78 9.71 17.23
C GLU A 231 23.37 8.29 17.22
N GLU A 232 22.82 7.40 18.02
CA GLU A 232 23.28 6.01 18.12
C GLU A 232 23.00 5.24 16.83
N THR A 233 21.86 5.51 16.19
CA THR A 233 21.50 4.94 14.88
C THR A 233 22.50 5.37 13.80
N ALA A 234 22.77 6.67 13.70
CA ALA A 234 23.75 7.20 12.75
C ALA A 234 25.15 6.63 12.98
N ALA A 235 25.60 6.62 14.25
CA ALA A 235 26.90 6.06 14.64
C ALA A 235 26.99 4.55 14.31
N TRP A 236 25.89 3.80 14.54
CA TRP A 236 25.83 2.38 14.23
C TRP A 236 25.92 2.12 12.71
N TYR A 237 25.17 2.87 11.89
CA TYR A 237 25.27 2.76 10.43
C TYR A 237 26.68 3.09 9.94
N ALA A 238 27.25 4.22 10.35
CA ALA A 238 28.57 4.64 9.93
C ALA A 238 29.69 3.65 10.35
N LYS A 239 29.59 3.07 11.55
CA LYS A 239 30.52 2.03 12.03
C LYS A 239 30.35 0.74 11.22
N SER A 240 29.12 0.28 11.03
CA SER A 240 28.81 -0.97 10.36
C SER A 240 29.21 -0.93 8.89
N SER A 241 28.89 0.15 8.19
CA SER A 241 29.22 0.35 6.77
C SER A 241 30.75 0.40 6.55
N ARG A 242 31.49 1.05 7.44
CA ARG A 242 32.99 1.02 7.38
C ARG A 242 33.55 -0.37 7.64
N LYS A 243 33.03 -1.08 8.65
CA LYS A 243 33.51 -2.42 9.01
C LYS A 243 33.15 -3.47 7.96
N HIS A 244 32.03 -3.31 7.28
CA HIS A 244 31.50 -4.23 6.28
C HIS A 244 31.46 -3.58 4.90
N ASN A 245 32.58 -2.95 4.49
CA ASN A 245 32.68 -2.17 3.25
C ASN A 245 32.40 -2.97 1.96
N ASN A 246 32.44 -4.30 2.02
CA ASN A 246 32.09 -5.21 0.93
C ASN A 246 30.61 -5.67 0.96
N ASN A 247 29.85 -5.22 1.95
CA ASN A 247 28.44 -5.56 2.06
C ASN A 247 27.59 -4.42 1.47
N PHE A 248 27.01 -4.69 0.32
CA PHE A 248 26.17 -3.75 -0.40
C PHE A 248 24.96 -3.30 0.44
N GLU A 249 24.22 -4.26 1.00
CA GLU A 249 22.98 -4.01 1.75
C GLU A 249 23.19 -3.08 2.96
N VAL A 250 24.25 -3.33 3.75
CA VAL A 250 24.57 -2.48 4.91
C VAL A 250 24.91 -1.05 4.47
N ARG A 251 25.65 -0.90 3.38
CA ARG A 251 26.02 0.42 2.86
C ARG A 251 24.84 1.17 2.28
N LEU A 252 23.97 0.45 1.55
CA LEU A 252 22.76 1.02 1.00
C LEU A 252 21.79 1.44 2.11
N ALA A 253 21.68 0.64 3.17
CA ALA A 253 20.86 0.99 4.33
C ALA A 253 21.34 2.27 5.04
N GLU A 254 22.67 2.49 5.16
CA GLU A 254 23.22 3.76 5.64
C GLU A 254 22.80 4.94 4.74
N ALA A 255 22.91 4.78 3.43
CA ALA A 255 22.53 5.82 2.48
C ALA A 255 21.02 6.15 2.56
N LYS A 256 20.18 5.12 2.61
CA LYS A 256 18.71 5.26 2.79
C LYS A 256 18.35 5.97 4.10
N TYR A 257 19.04 5.64 5.19
CA TYR A 257 18.87 6.32 6.47
C TYR A 257 19.19 7.81 6.37
N LEU A 258 20.29 8.17 5.70
CA LEU A 258 20.70 9.57 5.50
C LEU A 258 19.68 10.34 4.63
N VAL A 259 19.13 9.71 3.59
CA VAL A 259 18.02 10.29 2.80
C VAL A 259 16.82 10.57 3.71
N LYS A 260 16.40 9.60 4.52
CA LYS A 260 15.29 9.76 5.46
C LYS A 260 15.53 10.89 6.47
N LYS A 261 16.77 11.15 6.85
CA LYS A 261 17.17 12.25 7.73
C LYS A 261 17.37 13.59 7.02
N ASN A 262 17.04 13.64 5.74
CA ASN A 262 17.22 14.85 4.92
C ASN A 262 18.68 15.31 4.79
N GLU A 263 19.64 14.39 4.99
CA GLU A 263 21.07 14.60 4.81
C GLU A 263 21.51 14.27 3.37
N ALA A 264 20.83 14.88 2.40
CA ALA A 264 20.94 14.52 0.98
C ALA A 264 22.36 14.56 0.43
N THR A 265 23.18 15.55 0.82
CA THR A 265 24.57 15.67 0.34
C THR A 265 25.45 14.49 0.81
N LEU A 266 25.31 14.11 2.08
CA LEU A 266 26.05 12.97 2.64
C LEU A 266 25.55 11.66 2.05
N ALA A 267 24.21 11.52 1.89
CA ALA A 267 23.59 10.37 1.25
C ALA A 267 24.12 10.16 -0.17
N LEU A 268 24.16 11.22 -0.99
CA LEU A 268 24.69 11.14 -2.34
C LEU A 268 26.17 10.73 -2.36
N THR A 269 27.00 11.27 -1.47
CA THR A 269 28.40 10.86 -1.33
C THR A 269 28.54 9.37 -1.02
N LYS A 270 27.67 8.81 -0.16
CA LYS A 270 27.65 7.38 0.15
C LYS A 270 27.18 6.55 -1.04
N LEU A 271 26.15 7.01 -1.75
CA LEU A 271 25.64 6.35 -2.97
C LEU A 271 26.68 6.34 -4.09
N GLU A 272 27.38 7.44 -4.32
CA GLU A 272 28.49 7.50 -5.29
C GLU A 272 29.60 6.50 -4.94
N ALA A 273 29.95 6.38 -3.66
CA ALA A 273 30.92 5.38 -3.21
C ALA A 273 30.41 3.93 -3.32
N ILE A 274 29.09 3.69 -3.26
CA ILE A 274 28.45 2.41 -3.55
C ILE A 274 28.54 2.13 -5.05
N LEU A 275 28.08 3.07 -5.89
CA LEU A 275 28.02 2.91 -7.36
C LEU A 275 29.40 2.81 -8.00
N LYS A 276 30.44 3.37 -7.38
CA LYS A 276 31.82 3.12 -7.83
C LYS A 276 32.22 1.65 -7.76
N LYS A 277 31.65 0.90 -6.81
CA LYS A 277 31.94 -0.52 -6.58
C LYS A 277 30.93 -1.46 -7.23
N TRP A 278 29.68 -1.06 -7.22
CA TRP A 278 28.54 -1.79 -7.79
C TRP A 278 27.76 -0.85 -8.74
N PRO A 279 28.27 -0.66 -9.97
CA PRO A 279 27.75 0.39 -10.87
C PRO A 279 26.38 0.11 -11.47
N THR A 280 25.90 -1.13 -11.40
CA THR A 280 24.65 -1.60 -12.04
C THR A 280 23.55 -1.93 -11.02
N GLU A 281 23.68 -1.49 -9.78
CA GLU A 281 22.67 -1.75 -8.74
C GLU A 281 21.52 -0.76 -8.87
N ASP A 282 20.42 -1.24 -9.39
CA ASP A 282 19.26 -0.45 -9.77
C ASP A 282 18.73 0.43 -8.62
N GLU A 283 18.60 -0.12 -7.41
CA GLU A 283 18.11 0.63 -6.26
C GLU A 283 19.06 1.78 -5.86
N ALA A 284 20.37 1.55 -5.91
CA ALA A 284 21.35 2.58 -5.61
C ALA A 284 21.36 3.69 -6.68
N LEU A 285 21.25 3.33 -7.97
CA LEU A 285 21.11 4.27 -9.08
C LEU A 285 19.85 5.11 -8.94
N PHE A 286 18.73 4.49 -8.60
CA PHE A 286 17.46 5.16 -8.42
C PHE A 286 17.52 6.21 -7.28
N ILE A 287 17.98 5.80 -6.11
CA ILE A 287 18.10 6.71 -4.96
C ILE A 287 19.11 7.82 -5.24
N ALA A 288 20.23 7.52 -5.91
CA ALA A 288 21.21 8.55 -6.30
C ALA A 288 20.62 9.55 -7.31
N GLY A 289 19.82 9.08 -8.26
CA GLY A 289 19.09 9.92 -9.21
C GLY A 289 18.15 10.89 -8.51
N LEU A 290 17.28 10.38 -7.63
CA LEU A 290 16.34 11.20 -6.87
C LEU A 290 17.05 12.21 -5.96
N THR A 291 18.03 11.73 -5.19
CA THR A 291 18.83 12.61 -4.30
C THR A 291 19.53 13.70 -5.08
N SER A 292 19.99 13.41 -6.29
CA SER A 292 20.62 14.41 -7.18
C SER A 292 19.61 15.46 -7.68
N ILE A 293 18.35 15.08 -7.96
CA ILE A 293 17.26 16.02 -8.30
C ILE A 293 17.02 16.97 -7.12
N ASP A 294 16.88 16.44 -5.91
CA ASP A 294 16.64 17.21 -4.69
C ASP A 294 17.77 18.23 -4.42
N LEU A 295 19.00 17.83 -4.69
CA LEU A 295 20.19 18.70 -4.61
C LEU A 295 20.36 19.62 -5.84
N LYS A 296 19.44 19.60 -6.80
CA LYS A 296 19.49 20.36 -8.06
C LYS A 296 20.74 20.03 -8.91
N GLN A 297 21.33 18.84 -8.73
CA GLN A 297 22.46 18.32 -9.52
C GLN A 297 21.93 17.55 -10.73
N TYR A 298 21.24 18.25 -11.63
CA TYR A 298 20.43 17.68 -12.71
C TYR A 298 21.21 16.79 -13.69
N GLU A 299 22.46 17.11 -13.97
CA GLU A 299 23.35 16.33 -14.86
C GLU A 299 23.72 14.99 -14.22
N LYS A 300 23.96 14.97 -12.90
CA LYS A 300 24.21 13.72 -12.17
C LYS A 300 22.94 12.86 -12.10
N ALA A 301 21.79 13.49 -11.82
CA ALA A 301 20.51 12.80 -11.82
C ALA A 301 20.24 12.09 -13.15
N GLU A 302 20.44 12.79 -14.27
CA GLU A 302 20.28 12.26 -15.61
C GLU A 302 21.19 11.05 -15.83
N LYS A 303 22.48 11.15 -15.45
CA LYS A 303 23.45 10.07 -15.58
C LYS A 303 22.99 8.78 -14.88
N TYR A 304 22.47 8.87 -13.64
CA TYR A 304 22.04 7.70 -12.89
C TYR A 304 20.72 7.14 -13.42
N LEU A 305 19.76 7.99 -13.75
CA LEU A 305 18.42 7.57 -14.18
C LEU A 305 18.44 6.97 -15.61
N VAL A 306 19.35 7.42 -16.47
CA VAL A 306 19.47 6.88 -17.83
C VAL A 306 19.85 5.40 -17.82
N GLU A 307 20.68 4.96 -16.88
CA GLU A 307 21.06 3.55 -16.75
C GLU A 307 19.84 2.65 -16.41
N LEU A 308 18.85 3.19 -15.70
CA LEU A 308 17.65 2.46 -15.29
C LEU A 308 16.60 2.28 -16.39
N ARG A 309 16.77 2.86 -17.58
CA ARG A 309 15.82 2.71 -18.69
C ARG A 309 15.65 1.27 -19.18
N TYR A 310 16.57 0.40 -18.84
CA TYR A 310 16.55 -1.03 -19.18
C TYR A 310 16.28 -1.93 -17.98
N SER A 311 16.03 -1.34 -16.81
CA SER A 311 15.68 -2.07 -15.60
C SER A 311 14.26 -2.63 -15.70
N ALA A 312 14.08 -3.92 -15.42
CA ALA A 312 12.75 -4.51 -15.37
C ALA A 312 11.88 -3.96 -14.21
N GLN A 313 12.52 -3.48 -13.15
CA GLN A 313 11.86 -2.98 -11.95
C GLN A 313 11.65 -1.46 -11.95
N TYR A 314 12.60 -0.69 -12.49
CA TYR A 314 12.63 0.77 -12.35
C TYR A 314 12.45 1.54 -13.68
N GLN A 315 12.11 0.87 -14.78
CA GLN A 315 12.03 1.51 -16.11
C GLN A 315 11.00 2.67 -16.13
N ASN A 316 9.81 2.46 -15.61
CA ASN A 316 8.76 3.48 -15.60
C ASN A 316 9.11 4.65 -14.69
N GLU A 317 9.65 4.36 -13.50
CA GLU A 317 10.16 5.36 -12.56
C GLU A 317 11.31 6.15 -13.18
N ALA A 318 12.22 5.48 -13.89
CA ALA A 318 13.32 6.14 -14.56
C ALA A 318 12.83 7.14 -15.62
N TYR A 319 11.89 6.74 -16.49
CA TYR A 319 11.30 7.65 -17.47
C TYR A 319 10.58 8.81 -16.79
N PHE A 320 9.82 8.54 -15.73
CA PHE A 320 9.11 9.57 -14.98
C PHE A 320 10.08 10.59 -14.37
N TYR A 321 11.13 10.16 -13.68
CA TYR A 321 12.06 11.07 -13.03
C TYR A 321 13.06 11.71 -14.01
N LEU A 322 13.35 11.10 -15.14
CA LEU A 322 14.05 11.77 -16.26
C LEU A 322 13.21 12.91 -16.83
N ALA A 323 11.89 12.71 -16.93
CA ALA A 323 10.96 13.76 -17.33
C ALA A 323 10.92 14.89 -16.31
N VAL A 324 10.79 14.57 -15.00
CA VAL A 324 10.83 15.55 -13.91
C VAL A 324 12.16 16.32 -13.93
N ASN A 325 13.28 15.63 -14.12
CA ASN A 325 14.61 16.26 -14.21
C ASN A 325 14.70 17.24 -15.39
N ALA A 326 14.19 16.86 -16.56
CA ALA A 326 14.13 17.72 -17.74
C ALA A 326 13.21 18.92 -17.53
N GLU A 327 12.07 18.73 -16.87
CA GLU A 327 11.13 19.79 -16.51
C GLU A 327 11.79 20.82 -15.56
N ARG A 328 12.53 20.38 -14.54
CA ARG A 328 13.31 21.23 -13.63
C ARG A 328 14.37 22.04 -14.37
N LYS A 329 14.93 21.51 -15.45
CA LYS A 329 15.86 22.19 -16.36
C LYS A 329 15.12 23.09 -17.37
N GLN A 330 13.80 23.14 -17.36
CA GLN A 330 12.92 23.81 -18.34
C GLN A 330 13.05 23.25 -19.77
N HIS A 331 13.58 22.05 -19.93
CA HIS A 331 13.66 21.33 -21.19
C HIS A 331 12.31 20.61 -21.50
N PHE A 332 11.26 21.39 -21.71
CA PHE A 332 9.88 20.90 -21.78
C PHE A 332 9.63 19.85 -22.88
N GLU A 333 10.27 19.96 -24.03
CA GLU A 333 10.10 18.95 -25.11
C GLU A 333 10.72 17.60 -24.71
N THR A 334 11.87 17.62 -24.08
CA THR A 334 12.51 16.42 -23.52
C THR A 334 11.66 15.82 -22.38
N ALA A 335 11.13 16.66 -21.49
CA ALA A 335 10.25 16.22 -20.42
C ALA A 335 9.01 15.49 -20.98
N LYS A 336 8.31 16.10 -21.94
CA LYS A 336 7.15 15.48 -22.61
C LYS A 336 7.52 14.16 -23.31
N ALA A 337 8.69 14.09 -23.95
CA ALA A 337 9.15 12.86 -24.60
C ALA A 337 9.33 11.71 -23.59
N TYR A 338 9.94 11.98 -22.43
CA TYR A 338 10.07 10.97 -21.38
C TYR A 338 8.72 10.63 -20.70
N TYR A 339 7.88 11.62 -20.39
CA TYR A 339 6.57 11.35 -19.82
C TYR A 339 5.69 10.45 -20.71
N ARG A 340 5.81 10.55 -22.04
CA ARG A 340 5.09 9.66 -22.98
C ARG A 340 5.46 8.19 -22.83
N LEU A 341 6.70 7.90 -22.40
CA LEU A 341 7.21 6.53 -22.23
C LEU A 341 6.74 5.89 -20.93
N VAL A 342 6.16 6.68 -20.03
CA VAL A 342 5.69 6.20 -18.72
C VAL A 342 4.37 5.46 -18.86
N ASP A 343 4.30 4.26 -18.27
CA ASP A 343 3.12 3.41 -18.21
C ASP A 343 2.82 2.95 -16.76
N GLY A 344 1.84 2.06 -16.58
CA GLY A 344 1.48 1.48 -15.30
C GLY A 344 0.96 2.50 -14.29
N SER A 345 1.35 2.38 -13.02
CA SER A 345 0.86 3.21 -11.91
C SER A 345 1.18 4.71 -12.05
N LEU A 346 2.23 5.05 -12.79
CA LEU A 346 2.67 6.43 -13.00
C LEU A 346 2.06 7.07 -14.27
N TYR A 347 1.29 6.32 -15.07
CA TYR A 347 0.67 6.82 -16.30
C TYR A 347 -0.12 8.11 -16.07
N THR A 348 -1.10 8.08 -15.19
CA THR A 348 -2.00 9.21 -14.94
C THR A 348 -1.25 10.45 -14.47
N VAL A 349 -0.30 10.28 -13.55
CA VAL A 349 0.51 11.40 -13.03
C VAL A 349 1.38 11.99 -14.13
N SER A 350 1.99 11.15 -14.97
CA SER A 350 2.81 11.62 -16.09
C SER A 350 2.00 12.44 -17.11
N ARG A 351 0.77 12.00 -17.41
CA ARG A 351 -0.12 12.75 -18.33
C ARG A 351 -0.59 14.08 -17.73
N ARG A 352 -0.87 14.11 -16.41
CA ARG A 352 -1.18 15.39 -15.72
C ARG A 352 0.00 16.37 -15.78
N ASN A 353 1.24 15.90 -15.58
CA ASN A 353 2.43 16.75 -15.70
C ASN A 353 2.60 17.26 -17.14
N MET A 354 2.37 16.44 -18.15
CA MET A 354 2.38 16.88 -19.55
C MET A 354 1.34 17.97 -19.82
N ILE A 355 0.11 17.81 -19.32
CA ILE A 355 -0.95 18.84 -19.44
C ILE A 355 -0.50 20.14 -18.78
N SER A 356 0.14 20.05 -17.60
CA SER A 356 0.70 21.23 -16.92
C SER A 356 1.75 21.94 -17.79
N ILE A 357 2.65 21.19 -18.42
CA ILE A 357 3.65 21.75 -19.33
C ILE A 357 2.98 22.42 -20.55
N PHE A 358 1.97 21.79 -21.16
CA PHE A 358 1.22 22.41 -22.25
C PHE A 358 0.54 23.73 -21.81
N ALA A 359 -0.04 23.74 -20.60
CA ALA A 359 -0.67 24.91 -20.04
C ALA A 359 0.32 26.05 -19.77
N GLN A 360 1.51 25.73 -19.23
CA GLN A 360 2.60 26.71 -19.04
C GLN A 360 3.10 27.32 -20.36
N GLN A 361 3.00 26.56 -21.45
CA GLN A 361 3.40 27.00 -22.80
C GLN A 361 2.25 27.66 -23.57
N ASP A 362 1.06 27.83 -22.97
CA ASP A 362 -0.17 28.31 -23.63
C ASP A 362 -0.59 27.46 -24.86
N LYS A 363 -0.30 26.15 -24.79
CA LYS A 363 -0.56 25.19 -25.88
C LYS A 363 -1.70 24.21 -25.54
N LEU A 364 -2.82 24.72 -25.01
CA LEU A 364 -3.95 23.88 -24.60
C LEU A 364 -4.58 23.09 -25.75
N ASN A 365 -4.58 23.64 -26.98
CA ASN A 365 -5.05 22.92 -28.17
C ASN A 365 -4.16 21.70 -28.49
N ASP A 366 -2.85 21.80 -28.26
CA ASP A 366 -1.93 20.68 -28.46
C ASP A 366 -2.16 19.61 -27.40
N ALA A 367 -2.47 20.01 -26.16
CA ALA A 367 -2.86 19.10 -25.10
C ALA A 367 -4.14 18.33 -25.47
N LEU A 368 -5.16 18.99 -26.01
CA LEU A 368 -6.38 18.32 -26.46
C LEU A 368 -6.11 17.29 -27.56
N ARG A 369 -5.31 17.64 -28.58
CA ARG A 369 -4.93 16.71 -29.65
C ARG A 369 -4.15 15.51 -29.10
N PHE A 370 -3.21 15.76 -28.20
CA PHE A 370 -2.44 14.72 -27.53
C PHE A 370 -3.36 13.75 -26.77
N LEU A 371 -4.26 14.25 -25.92
CA LEU A 371 -5.17 13.42 -25.14
C LEU A 371 -6.16 12.64 -26.01
N THR A 372 -6.58 13.22 -27.15
CA THR A 372 -7.41 12.50 -28.12
C THR A 372 -6.67 11.28 -28.68
N GLN A 373 -5.38 11.43 -29.01
CA GLN A 373 -4.56 10.31 -29.47
C GLN A 373 -4.30 9.30 -28.34
N GLU A 374 -4.09 9.76 -27.11
CA GLU A 374 -3.92 8.88 -25.96
C GLU A 374 -5.14 8.00 -25.69
N ARG A 375 -6.37 8.51 -25.88
CA ARG A 375 -7.60 7.70 -25.76
C ARG A 375 -7.64 6.52 -26.73
N VAL A 376 -7.08 6.69 -27.92
CA VAL A 376 -7.00 5.63 -28.93
C VAL A 376 -5.93 4.60 -28.53
N ASN A 377 -4.78 5.07 -28.04
CA ASN A 377 -3.64 4.22 -27.72
C ASN A 377 -3.81 3.48 -26.37
N TYR A 378 -4.53 4.10 -25.43
CA TYR A 378 -4.68 3.61 -24.05
C TYR A 378 -6.16 3.63 -23.60
N PRO A 379 -7.03 2.80 -24.24
CA PRO A 379 -8.46 2.79 -23.95
C PRO A 379 -8.78 2.42 -22.49
N GLN A 380 -7.89 1.70 -21.80
CA GLN A 380 -8.03 1.40 -20.36
C GLN A 380 -7.99 2.64 -19.47
N HIS A 381 -7.48 3.77 -19.94
CA HIS A 381 -7.44 5.06 -19.25
C HIS A 381 -8.45 6.08 -19.78
N ALA A 382 -9.44 5.63 -20.55
CA ALA A 382 -10.39 6.49 -21.25
C ALA A 382 -11.11 7.46 -20.30
N SER A 383 -11.58 6.99 -19.15
CA SER A 383 -12.25 7.82 -18.14
C SER A 383 -11.41 9.03 -17.76
N PHE A 384 -10.21 8.79 -17.27
CA PHE A 384 -9.25 9.85 -16.92
C PHE A 384 -8.96 10.80 -18.09
N LEU A 385 -8.79 10.26 -19.30
CA LEU A 385 -8.45 11.07 -20.48
C LEU A 385 -9.61 11.97 -20.93
N TYR A 386 -10.85 11.49 -20.86
CA TYR A 386 -12.04 12.31 -21.08
C TYR A 386 -12.17 13.43 -20.05
N GLN A 387 -12.00 13.12 -18.75
CA GLN A 387 -12.01 14.13 -17.68
C GLN A 387 -10.94 15.20 -17.92
N ALA A 388 -9.70 14.79 -18.21
CA ALA A 388 -8.60 15.71 -18.48
C ALA A 388 -8.88 16.64 -19.69
N GLN A 389 -9.50 16.12 -20.76
CA GLN A 389 -9.92 16.92 -21.90
C GLN A 389 -11.06 17.90 -21.55
N ALA A 390 -12.04 17.46 -20.75
CA ALA A 390 -13.13 18.31 -20.29
C ALA A 390 -12.61 19.47 -19.42
N ASP A 391 -11.65 19.19 -18.52
CA ASP A 391 -11.00 20.21 -17.70
C ASP A 391 -10.23 21.24 -18.54
N ILE A 392 -9.54 20.80 -19.59
CA ILE A 392 -8.85 21.71 -20.52
C ILE A 392 -9.88 22.59 -21.25
N LEU A 393 -10.95 22.00 -21.77
CA LEU A 393 -12.01 22.75 -22.45
C LEU A 393 -12.66 23.76 -21.51
N LYS A 394 -12.86 23.42 -20.25
CA LYS A 394 -13.33 24.35 -19.21
C LYS A 394 -12.37 25.52 -19.00
N ARG A 395 -11.05 25.26 -18.91
CA ARG A 395 -10.02 26.30 -18.80
C ARG A 395 -9.98 27.24 -20.01
N MET A 396 -10.37 26.74 -21.19
CA MET A 396 -10.49 27.49 -22.41
C MET A 396 -11.84 28.24 -22.52
N ASP A 397 -12.63 28.27 -21.45
CA ASP A 397 -14.01 28.83 -21.41
C ASP A 397 -14.97 28.20 -22.45
N ASN A 398 -14.69 26.97 -22.84
CA ASN A 398 -15.52 26.24 -23.82
C ASN A 398 -16.37 25.17 -23.14
N LYS A 399 -17.19 25.57 -22.16
CA LYS A 399 -18.10 24.70 -21.40
C LYS A 399 -18.98 23.84 -22.33
N LYS A 400 -19.43 24.39 -23.44
CA LYS A 400 -20.31 23.69 -24.41
C LYS A 400 -19.61 22.49 -25.08
N ALA A 401 -18.32 22.62 -25.39
CA ALA A 401 -17.53 21.52 -25.92
C ALA A 401 -17.22 20.49 -24.84
N ALA A 402 -16.93 20.92 -23.61
CA ALA A 402 -16.70 20.02 -22.48
C ALA A 402 -17.92 19.12 -22.18
N LEU A 403 -19.12 19.71 -22.16
CA LEU A 403 -20.35 18.95 -21.95
C LEU A 403 -20.60 17.93 -23.07
N ARG A 404 -20.44 18.33 -24.36
CA ARG A 404 -20.56 17.38 -25.47
C ARG A 404 -19.58 16.23 -25.41
N LEU A 405 -18.35 16.50 -24.95
CA LEU A 405 -17.33 15.48 -24.78
C LEU A 405 -17.69 14.50 -23.66
N LEU A 406 -18.23 15.00 -22.55
CA LEU A 406 -18.68 14.15 -21.44
C LEU A 406 -19.94 13.36 -21.78
N ASP A 407 -20.88 13.94 -22.52
CA ASP A 407 -22.03 13.21 -23.11
C ASP A 407 -21.57 12.01 -23.97
N GLU A 408 -20.54 12.21 -24.81
CA GLU A 408 -19.94 11.15 -25.61
C GLU A 408 -19.27 10.10 -24.71
N ALA A 409 -18.52 10.55 -23.71
CA ALA A 409 -17.82 9.68 -22.78
C ALA A 409 -18.79 8.78 -22.00
N ILE A 410 -19.87 9.34 -21.46
CA ILE A 410 -20.89 8.62 -20.70
C ILE A 410 -21.68 7.63 -21.60
N LYS A 411 -21.86 7.92 -22.88
CA LYS A 411 -22.44 6.94 -23.83
C LYS A 411 -21.53 5.73 -24.03
N ASN A 412 -20.21 5.93 -24.03
CA ASN A 412 -19.23 4.87 -24.21
C ASN A 412 -18.94 4.11 -22.90
N LEU A 413 -19.04 4.79 -21.76
CA LEU A 413 -18.76 4.28 -20.41
C LEU A 413 -19.93 4.67 -19.48
N PRO A 414 -21.10 4.02 -19.63
CA PRO A 414 -22.35 4.50 -19.02
C PRO A 414 -22.37 4.40 -17.49
N ASP A 415 -21.57 3.50 -16.91
CA ASP A 415 -21.52 3.26 -15.45
C ASP A 415 -20.23 3.77 -14.82
N ASP A 416 -19.54 4.71 -15.48
CA ASP A 416 -18.36 5.36 -14.93
C ASP A 416 -18.78 6.57 -14.08
N PRO A 417 -18.68 6.48 -12.74
CA PRO A 417 -19.16 7.53 -11.86
C PRO A 417 -18.33 8.81 -11.94
N ASP A 418 -17.06 8.71 -12.26
CA ASP A 418 -16.18 9.88 -12.38
C ASP A 418 -16.54 10.75 -13.58
N LEU A 419 -16.92 10.14 -14.69
CA LEU A 419 -17.40 10.86 -15.88
C LEU A 419 -18.76 11.53 -15.62
N ILE A 420 -19.70 10.79 -15.03
CA ILE A 420 -21.02 11.32 -14.67
C ILE A 420 -20.87 12.49 -13.71
N TYR A 421 -20.03 12.36 -12.68
CA TYR A 421 -19.79 13.42 -11.71
C TYR A 421 -19.09 14.64 -12.33
N SER A 422 -18.16 14.41 -13.26
CA SER A 422 -17.52 15.50 -14.02
C SER A 422 -18.52 16.31 -14.82
N GLU A 423 -19.55 15.67 -15.38
CA GLU A 423 -20.63 16.36 -16.07
C GLU A 423 -21.52 17.15 -15.11
N VAL A 424 -21.91 16.55 -13.97
CA VAL A 424 -22.68 17.23 -12.91
C VAL A 424 -22.01 18.54 -12.49
N LEU A 425 -20.68 18.53 -12.30
CA LEU A 425 -19.92 19.71 -11.90
C LEU A 425 -19.87 20.82 -12.95
N LEU A 426 -20.22 20.52 -14.20
CA LEU A 426 -20.28 21.50 -15.29
C LEU A 426 -21.68 22.03 -15.54
N LEU A 427 -22.74 21.32 -15.17
CA LEU A 427 -24.12 21.72 -15.44
C LEU A 427 -24.53 22.94 -14.60
N ASP A 428 -25.46 23.72 -15.12
CA ASP A 428 -26.06 24.86 -14.40
C ASP A 428 -27.22 24.36 -13.53
N ALA A 429 -27.15 24.63 -12.23
CA ALA A 429 -28.16 24.15 -11.30
C ALA A 429 -29.58 24.63 -11.58
N HIS A 430 -29.77 25.79 -12.21
CA HIS A 430 -31.08 26.37 -12.45
C HIS A 430 -31.63 26.04 -13.83
N GLN A 431 -30.74 25.86 -14.82
CA GLN A 431 -31.15 25.67 -16.23
C GLN A 431 -31.33 24.20 -16.58
N GLU A 432 -30.53 23.28 -15.94
CA GLU A 432 -30.44 21.89 -16.38
C GLU A 432 -30.91 20.92 -15.28
N LYS A 433 -32.02 21.30 -14.62
CA LYS A 433 -32.55 20.62 -13.42
C LYS A 433 -32.82 19.12 -13.63
N ASP A 434 -33.50 18.78 -14.73
CA ASP A 434 -33.91 17.39 -14.99
C ASP A 434 -32.69 16.50 -15.30
N LYS A 435 -31.73 17.05 -16.02
CA LYS A 435 -30.49 16.35 -16.34
C LYS A 435 -29.66 16.10 -15.09
N LEU A 436 -29.55 17.10 -14.21
CA LEU A 436 -28.87 16.95 -12.91
C LEU A 436 -29.55 15.91 -12.04
N ASP A 437 -30.88 15.89 -11.95
CA ASP A 437 -31.60 14.86 -11.21
C ASP A 437 -31.32 13.45 -11.75
N GLN A 438 -31.33 13.27 -13.09
CA GLN A 438 -31.03 11.99 -13.72
C GLN A 438 -29.61 11.52 -13.42
N LEU A 439 -28.60 12.39 -13.58
CA LEU A 439 -27.21 12.03 -13.36
C LEU A 439 -26.90 11.77 -11.90
N LEU A 440 -27.43 12.59 -10.98
CA LEU A 440 -27.22 12.42 -9.53
C LEU A 440 -27.94 11.18 -9.01
N THR A 441 -29.14 10.88 -9.50
CA THR A 441 -29.83 9.62 -9.20
C THR A 441 -29.00 8.42 -9.65
N LYS A 442 -28.49 8.47 -10.88
CA LYS A 442 -27.63 7.41 -11.42
C LYS A 442 -26.34 7.21 -10.60
N LEU A 443 -25.71 8.29 -10.15
CA LEU A 443 -24.54 8.20 -9.26
C LEU A 443 -24.88 7.48 -7.96
N LEU A 444 -26.05 7.76 -7.37
CA LEU A 444 -26.50 7.08 -6.15
C LEU A 444 -26.99 5.64 -6.39
N GLU A 445 -27.38 5.28 -7.63
CA GLU A 445 -27.61 3.88 -7.99
C GLU A 445 -26.30 3.09 -8.08
N ILE A 446 -25.21 3.70 -8.58
CA ILE A 446 -23.87 3.09 -8.67
C ILE A 446 -23.22 3.00 -7.27
N GLU A 447 -23.24 4.11 -6.52
CA GLU A 447 -22.64 4.23 -5.19
C GLU A 447 -23.60 4.84 -4.18
N PRO A 448 -24.54 4.04 -3.62
CA PRO A 448 -25.64 4.58 -2.77
C PRO A 448 -25.17 5.29 -1.48
N ASN A 449 -24.01 4.93 -0.98
CA ASN A 449 -23.45 5.42 0.27
C ASN A 449 -22.27 6.40 0.07
N SER A 450 -22.05 6.88 -1.14
CA SER A 450 -20.99 7.85 -1.41
C SER A 450 -21.32 9.21 -0.78
N PRO A 451 -20.58 9.67 0.24
CA PRO A 451 -20.85 10.96 0.87
C PRO A 451 -20.68 12.11 -0.11
N THR A 452 -19.83 11.95 -1.12
CA THR A 452 -19.61 12.94 -2.18
C THR A 452 -20.87 13.12 -3.05
N TYR A 453 -21.48 12.02 -3.49
CA TYR A 453 -22.66 12.09 -4.38
C TYR A 453 -23.93 12.46 -3.64
N LEU A 454 -24.11 11.95 -2.40
CA LEU A 454 -25.17 12.38 -1.50
C LEU A 454 -25.12 13.91 -1.25
N ASN A 455 -23.94 14.43 -0.91
CA ASN A 455 -23.73 15.86 -0.71
C ASN A 455 -23.94 16.67 -2.00
N ALA A 456 -23.48 16.17 -3.14
CA ALA A 456 -23.66 16.85 -4.43
C ALA A 456 -25.15 16.98 -4.77
N TYR A 457 -25.93 15.93 -4.52
CA TYR A 457 -27.38 15.99 -4.75
C TYR A 457 -28.06 16.95 -3.78
N ALA A 458 -27.75 16.84 -2.49
CA ALA A 458 -28.29 17.75 -1.47
C ALA A 458 -28.00 19.23 -1.80
N TYR A 459 -26.75 19.52 -2.18
CA TYR A 459 -26.33 20.87 -2.52
C TYR A 459 -27.01 21.39 -3.80
N THR A 460 -27.16 20.54 -4.81
CA THR A 460 -27.86 20.88 -6.07
C THR A 460 -29.32 21.23 -5.79
N LEU A 461 -30.03 20.44 -4.99
CA LEU A 461 -31.41 20.73 -4.60
C LEU A 461 -31.52 22.02 -3.77
N ALA A 462 -30.56 22.27 -2.87
CA ALA A 462 -30.50 23.51 -2.10
C ALA A 462 -30.26 24.75 -2.99
N LEU A 463 -29.35 24.67 -3.96
CA LEU A 463 -29.13 25.75 -4.95
C LEU A 463 -30.40 26.07 -5.73
N GLN A 464 -31.18 25.05 -6.08
CA GLN A 464 -32.46 25.20 -6.78
C GLN A 464 -33.62 25.66 -5.88
N ASN A 465 -33.38 25.72 -4.57
CA ASN A 465 -34.39 26.00 -3.53
C ASN A 465 -35.65 25.11 -3.70
N ARG A 466 -35.45 23.82 -3.92
CA ARG A 466 -36.52 22.83 -4.10
C ARG A 466 -36.23 21.52 -3.36
N ARG A 467 -37.28 20.81 -2.96
CA ARG A 467 -37.17 19.51 -2.28
C ARG A 467 -36.21 19.55 -1.08
N LEU A 468 -36.28 20.64 -0.29
CA LEU A 468 -35.32 20.88 0.80
C LEU A 468 -35.32 19.79 1.87
N ASP A 469 -36.46 19.13 2.14
CA ASP A 469 -36.54 18.03 3.09
C ASP A 469 -35.80 16.77 2.57
N GLU A 470 -35.82 16.57 1.26
CA GLU A 470 -35.05 15.50 0.62
C GLU A 470 -33.57 15.84 0.59
N ALA A 471 -33.21 17.08 0.28
CA ALA A 471 -31.85 17.57 0.38
C ALA A 471 -31.28 17.38 1.77
N ARG A 472 -32.10 17.64 2.81
CA ARG A 472 -31.71 17.41 4.20
C ARG A 472 -31.43 15.94 4.48
N ARG A 473 -32.27 15.02 4.03
CA ARG A 473 -32.03 13.58 4.20
C ARG A 473 -30.72 13.12 3.54
N TYR A 474 -30.45 13.57 2.35
CA TYR A 474 -29.21 13.23 1.66
C TYR A 474 -27.96 13.77 2.39
N VAL A 475 -27.98 15.00 2.87
CA VAL A 475 -26.83 15.55 3.59
C VAL A 475 -26.63 14.92 4.97
N GLU A 476 -27.71 14.57 5.67
CA GLU A 476 -27.66 13.85 6.95
C GLU A 476 -27.09 12.44 6.74
N GLN A 477 -27.53 11.72 5.70
CA GLN A 477 -26.95 10.43 5.32
C GLN A 477 -25.47 10.58 4.93
N ALA A 478 -25.08 11.62 4.22
CA ALA A 478 -23.67 11.88 3.89
C ALA A 478 -22.81 12.07 5.15
N LEU A 479 -23.36 12.71 6.20
CA LEU A 479 -22.66 12.91 7.47
C LEU A 479 -22.50 11.63 8.29
N GLU A 480 -23.36 10.62 8.10
CA GLU A 480 -23.17 9.30 8.74
C GLU A 480 -21.85 8.64 8.25
N PHE A 481 -21.49 8.84 6.99
CA PHE A 481 -20.26 8.29 6.40
C PHE A 481 -19.04 9.21 6.53
N ALA A 482 -19.26 10.54 6.62
CA ALA A 482 -18.18 11.52 6.68
C ALA A 482 -18.52 12.69 7.64
N PRO A 483 -18.58 12.45 8.95
CA PRO A 483 -19.11 13.40 9.96
C PRO A 483 -18.27 14.68 10.12
N GLU A 484 -17.00 14.65 9.76
CA GLU A 484 -16.07 15.78 9.90
C GLU A 484 -15.72 16.45 8.57
N GLN A 485 -16.49 16.19 7.50
CA GLN A 485 -16.24 16.82 6.21
C GLN A 485 -16.85 18.21 6.13
N ALA A 486 -16.03 19.24 6.10
CA ALA A 486 -16.44 20.64 6.10
C ALA A 486 -17.45 21.01 5.00
N SER A 487 -17.30 20.45 3.78
CA SER A 487 -18.21 20.72 2.66
C SER A 487 -19.63 20.15 2.89
N ILE A 488 -19.74 19.02 3.59
CA ILE A 488 -21.04 18.41 3.90
C ILE A 488 -21.74 19.21 5.00
N LEU A 489 -20.99 19.58 6.05
CA LEU A 489 -21.51 20.46 7.12
C LEU A 489 -21.92 21.84 6.58
N ASP A 490 -21.21 22.39 5.61
CA ASP A 490 -21.58 23.63 4.93
C ASP A 490 -22.90 23.48 4.16
N THR A 491 -23.08 22.36 3.46
CA THR A 491 -24.34 22.05 2.75
C THR A 491 -25.51 21.92 3.74
N LEU A 492 -25.32 21.21 4.87
CA LEU A 492 -26.34 21.11 5.92
C LEU A 492 -26.70 22.50 6.47
N GLY A 493 -25.69 23.32 6.75
CA GLY A 493 -25.91 24.69 7.21
C GLY A 493 -26.66 25.53 6.19
N TYR A 494 -26.34 25.40 4.90
CA TYR A 494 -27.05 26.12 3.84
C TYR A 494 -28.50 25.67 3.69
N ILE A 495 -28.79 24.37 3.73
CA ILE A 495 -30.14 23.81 3.71
C ILE A 495 -30.96 24.33 4.92
N SER A 496 -30.41 24.26 6.14
CA SER A 496 -31.03 24.77 7.34
C SER A 496 -31.35 26.26 7.24
N TYR A 497 -30.43 27.05 6.64
CA TYR A 497 -30.67 28.48 6.37
C TYR A 497 -31.89 28.68 5.45
N LEU A 498 -32.01 27.91 4.37
CA LEU A 498 -33.10 27.99 3.41
C LEU A 498 -34.46 27.56 4.04
N GLN A 499 -34.41 26.66 5.02
CA GLN A 499 -35.58 26.24 5.81
C GLN A 499 -35.91 27.21 6.95
N ASN A 500 -35.19 28.34 7.08
CA ASN A 500 -35.29 29.34 8.14
C ASN A 500 -34.93 28.83 9.54
N ASP A 501 -34.29 27.67 9.65
CA ASP A 501 -33.68 27.18 10.90
C ASP A 501 -32.29 27.77 11.07
N TYR A 502 -32.22 29.04 11.43
CA TYR A 502 -30.97 29.78 11.55
C TYR A 502 -30.08 29.28 12.68
N THR A 503 -30.66 28.65 13.70
CA THR A 503 -29.93 28.06 14.82
C THR A 503 -29.17 26.83 14.37
N ALA A 504 -29.84 25.87 13.73
CA ALA A 504 -29.16 24.68 13.17
C ALA A 504 -28.15 25.07 12.07
N SER A 505 -28.50 26.07 11.26
CA SER A 505 -27.58 26.61 10.25
C SER A 505 -26.31 27.14 10.89
N ALA A 506 -26.40 28.01 11.89
CA ALA A 506 -25.21 28.57 12.56
C ALA A 506 -24.36 27.47 13.21
N GLN A 507 -24.97 26.47 13.84
CA GLN A 507 -24.26 25.35 14.48
C GLN A 507 -23.47 24.50 13.45
N ALA A 508 -24.11 24.16 12.33
CA ALA A 508 -23.45 23.36 11.27
C ALA A 508 -22.31 24.16 10.60
N LEU A 509 -22.56 25.44 10.30
CA LEU A 509 -21.57 26.32 9.67
C LEU A 509 -20.40 26.69 10.60
N GLU A 510 -20.62 26.77 11.92
CA GLU A 510 -19.55 26.93 12.89
C GLU A 510 -18.56 25.78 12.83
N LYS A 511 -19.07 24.53 12.84
CA LYS A 511 -18.23 23.34 12.70
C LYS A 511 -17.51 23.30 11.34
N ALA A 512 -18.22 23.58 10.26
CA ALA A 512 -17.66 23.63 8.92
C ALA A 512 -16.53 24.66 8.79
N TYR A 513 -16.73 25.84 9.40
CA TYR A 513 -15.73 26.91 9.40
C TYR A 513 -14.51 26.56 10.25
N ALA A 514 -14.71 25.95 11.40
CA ALA A 514 -13.60 25.49 12.26
C ALA A 514 -12.70 24.46 11.57
N LEU A 515 -13.28 23.60 10.69
CA LEU A 515 -12.52 22.59 9.96
C LEU A 515 -11.82 23.14 8.72
N SER A 516 -12.42 24.10 8.01
CA SER A 516 -11.92 24.54 6.69
C SER A 516 -11.24 25.89 6.68
N HIS A 517 -11.58 26.78 7.61
CA HIS A 517 -11.24 28.20 7.66
C HIS A 517 -11.57 28.96 6.35
N SER A 518 -12.52 28.42 5.56
CA SER A 518 -12.93 28.99 4.27
C SER A 518 -13.72 30.29 4.47
N THR A 519 -13.32 31.37 3.79
CA THR A 519 -14.04 32.66 3.82
C THR A 519 -15.48 32.53 3.35
N ALA A 520 -15.75 31.69 2.33
CA ALA A 520 -17.10 31.45 1.84
C ALA A 520 -18.02 30.81 2.91
N ILE A 521 -17.48 29.81 3.65
CA ILE A 521 -18.22 29.17 4.74
C ILE A 521 -18.38 30.15 5.91
N GLY A 522 -17.32 30.88 6.26
CA GLY A 522 -17.35 31.93 7.29
C GLY A 522 -18.40 33.00 6.99
N SER A 523 -18.54 33.42 5.72
CA SER A 523 -19.54 34.39 5.29
C SER A 523 -20.98 33.86 5.47
N ARG A 524 -21.23 32.59 5.11
CA ARG A 524 -22.53 31.93 5.37
C ARG A 524 -22.82 31.81 6.87
N TYR A 525 -21.80 31.46 7.65
CA TYR A 525 -21.90 31.38 9.10
C TYR A 525 -22.27 32.75 9.70
N ALA A 526 -21.55 33.82 9.34
CA ALA A 526 -21.89 35.15 9.78
C ALA A 526 -23.34 35.54 9.41
N LYS A 527 -23.75 35.26 8.16
CA LYS A 527 -25.12 35.51 7.71
C LYS A 527 -26.18 34.77 8.54
N SER A 528 -25.92 33.52 8.91
CA SER A 528 -26.80 32.72 9.75
C SER A 528 -26.92 33.27 11.17
N LEU A 529 -25.80 33.72 11.75
CA LEU A 529 -25.79 34.40 13.08
C LEU A 529 -26.61 35.70 13.06
N TYR A 530 -26.45 36.50 11.99
CA TYR A 530 -27.25 37.71 11.83
C TYR A 530 -28.76 37.40 11.78
N MET A 531 -29.15 36.40 10.98
CA MET A 531 -30.55 36.00 10.86
C MET A 531 -31.11 35.34 12.13
N GLN A 532 -30.25 34.70 12.94
CA GLN A 532 -30.59 34.15 14.24
C GLN A 532 -30.79 35.28 15.31
N GLY A 533 -30.25 36.48 15.07
CA GLY A 533 -30.26 37.59 16.01
C GLY A 533 -29.04 37.66 16.95
N ASP A 534 -28.05 36.81 16.78
CA ASP A 534 -26.79 36.86 17.53
C ASP A 534 -25.82 37.85 16.92
N ILE A 535 -26.14 39.15 17.09
CA ILE A 535 -25.40 40.27 16.53
C ILE A 535 -23.99 40.37 17.11
N GLN A 536 -23.79 39.94 18.36
CA GLN A 536 -22.47 39.99 18.99
C GLN A 536 -21.50 39.00 18.31
N LYS A 537 -21.92 37.75 18.18
CA LYS A 537 -21.10 36.71 17.55
C LYS A 537 -20.93 36.99 16.04
N PHE A 538 -21.96 37.47 15.37
CA PHE A 538 -21.88 37.94 13.98
C PHE A 538 -20.77 38.99 13.80
N SER A 539 -20.75 40.02 14.66
CA SER A 539 -19.74 41.09 14.55
C SER A 539 -18.33 40.56 14.79
N GLN A 540 -18.14 39.65 15.75
CA GLN A 540 -16.84 39.01 16.01
C GLN A 540 -16.34 38.19 14.81
N VAL A 541 -17.18 37.33 14.25
CA VAL A 541 -16.85 36.49 13.09
C VAL A 541 -16.57 37.35 11.87
N LEU A 542 -17.38 38.37 11.61
CA LEU A 542 -17.18 39.28 10.48
C LEU A 542 -15.87 40.06 10.61
N GLN A 543 -15.54 40.55 11.79
CA GLN A 543 -14.28 41.24 12.04
C GLN A 543 -13.07 40.33 11.79
N GLN A 544 -13.13 39.08 12.24
CA GLN A 544 -12.07 38.09 12.01
C GLN A 544 -11.89 37.80 10.51
N LEU A 545 -12.99 37.61 9.78
CA LEU A 545 -12.96 37.40 8.33
C LEU A 545 -12.36 38.59 7.58
N GLN A 546 -12.74 39.83 7.96
CA GLN A 546 -12.23 41.05 7.35
C GLN A 546 -10.74 41.30 7.63
N GLN A 547 -10.24 40.92 8.80
CA GLN A 547 -8.80 40.97 9.09
C GLN A 547 -7.98 40.10 8.15
N ASN A 548 -8.51 38.91 7.81
CA ASN A 548 -7.84 37.99 6.92
C ASN A 548 -8.05 38.29 5.42
N HIS A 549 -9.22 38.88 5.06
CA HIS A 549 -9.65 39.14 3.69
C HIS A 549 -10.30 40.54 3.55
N PRO A 550 -9.56 41.63 3.71
CA PRO A 550 -10.10 43.01 3.81
C PRO A 550 -10.86 43.49 2.56
N ASN A 551 -10.52 42.93 1.39
CA ASN A 551 -11.07 43.37 0.10
C ASN A 551 -12.16 42.42 -0.45
N ASP A 552 -12.67 41.46 0.34
CA ASP A 552 -13.68 40.53 -0.13
C ASP A 552 -15.05 41.23 -0.27
N PRO A 553 -15.67 41.25 -1.48
CA PRO A 553 -16.93 41.96 -1.73
C PRO A 553 -18.10 41.40 -0.90
N GLN A 554 -18.11 40.09 -0.60
CA GLN A 554 -19.18 39.47 0.18
C GLN A 554 -19.12 39.96 1.65
N LEU A 555 -17.91 40.11 2.19
CA LEU A 555 -17.72 40.63 3.55
C LEU A 555 -18.11 42.11 3.65
N GLN A 556 -17.87 42.89 2.60
CA GLN A 556 -18.31 44.29 2.55
C GLN A 556 -19.83 44.39 2.53
N GLN A 557 -20.52 43.51 1.82
CA GLN A 557 -21.97 43.42 1.82
C GLN A 557 -22.53 43.04 3.20
N LEU A 558 -21.90 42.07 3.90
CA LEU A 558 -22.30 41.68 5.26
C LEU A 558 -22.10 42.83 6.26
N ASN A 559 -21.06 43.63 6.07
CA ASN A 559 -20.81 44.80 6.92
C ASN A 559 -21.93 45.85 6.82
N SER A 560 -22.57 45.97 5.65
CA SER A 560 -23.69 46.89 5.46
C SER A 560 -24.91 46.54 6.32
N LEU A 561 -25.02 45.30 6.79
CA LEU A 561 -26.09 44.85 7.69
C LEU A 561 -25.97 45.44 9.12
N LEU A 562 -24.77 45.87 9.51
CA LEU A 562 -24.53 46.57 10.81
C LEU A 562 -24.87 48.06 10.74
N LEU A 563 -25.03 48.62 9.54
CA LEU A 563 -25.40 50.02 9.41
C LEU A 563 -26.89 50.22 9.71
N PRO A 564 -27.27 51.28 10.45
CA PRO A 564 -28.67 51.55 10.71
C PRO A 564 -29.43 51.76 9.39
N GLN A 565 -30.45 50.92 9.14
CA GLN A 565 -31.31 51.05 7.95
C GLN A 565 -31.96 52.43 7.96
N PRO A 566 -31.92 53.17 6.84
CA PRO A 566 -32.62 54.44 6.78
C PRO A 566 -34.10 54.22 7.01
N VAL A 567 -34.63 54.83 8.05
CA VAL A 567 -36.06 54.78 8.39
C VAL A 567 -36.84 55.26 7.19
N LYS A 568 -37.55 54.35 6.49
CA LYS A 568 -38.54 54.76 5.47
C LYS A 568 -39.58 55.64 6.14
N ARG A 569 -39.46 56.96 5.97
CA ARG A 569 -40.53 57.88 6.32
C ARG A 569 -41.74 57.56 5.42
N VAL A 570 -42.71 56.89 6.01
CA VAL A 570 -44.04 56.78 5.39
C VAL A 570 -44.58 58.20 5.27
N LYS A 571 -44.77 58.68 4.01
CA LYS A 571 -45.51 59.90 3.73
C LYS A 571 -46.99 59.55 3.63
#